data_e5288d8d2d8457b7e95ff9002bec1390
#
_entry.id   e5288d8d2d8457b7e95ff9002bec1390
#
_cell.length_a   1.000
_cell.length_b   1.000
_cell.length_c   1.000
_cell.angle_alpha   90.00
_cell.angle_beta   90.00
_cell.angle_gamma   90.00
#
_symmetry.space_group_name_H-M   'P 1'
#
loop_
_entity.id
_entity.type
_entity.pdbx_description
1 polymer ?
#
loop_
_entity_poly.entity_id
_entity_poly.type
_entity_poly.pdbx_seq_one_letter_code
_entity_poly.pdbx_strand_id
1 'polypeptide(L)'
;MASPSENNIYLAGLLDGEGCVTYKKYWDRKRKDRPRKYFCWRIQMEIVMTHEPTIQWCADNFGGKVYKKPRGEHKMQYRWRRCFRDALKIAKAIIPYSITKKEKLQQVIDHYEDDTPEYRSAGAYRAMLKLFAQHRAESGKTSTPVLSATQKRKEK
;
A
#
# COMPACT_ATOMS: atom_id res chain seq x y z
N MET A 1 30.51 -3.71 -3.07
CA MET A 1 29.10 -3.37 -2.76
C MET A 1 28.44 -2.95 -4.06
N ALA A 2 27.26 -3.53 -4.35
CA ALA A 2 26.48 -3.13 -5.53
C ALA A 2 26.00 -1.67 -5.36
N SER A 3 25.92 -0.93 -6.47
CA SER A 3 25.35 0.42 -6.45
C SER A 3 23.86 0.40 -6.13
N PRO A 4 23.27 1.50 -5.64
CA PRO A 4 21.82 1.56 -5.41
C PRO A 4 21.00 1.21 -6.65
N SER A 5 21.46 1.52 -7.85
CA SER A 5 20.79 1.16 -9.11
C SER A 5 20.84 -0.34 -9.39
N GLU A 6 21.97 -1.00 -9.15
CA GLU A 6 22.09 -2.45 -9.30
C GLU A 6 21.19 -3.21 -8.33
N ASN A 7 21.11 -2.74 -7.09
CA ASN A 7 20.18 -3.30 -6.10
C ASN A 7 18.71 -3.16 -6.55
N ASN A 8 18.34 -2.02 -7.13
CA ASN A 8 17.01 -1.80 -7.67
C ASN A 8 16.68 -2.71 -8.85
N ILE A 9 17.64 -2.91 -9.76
CA ILE A 9 17.50 -3.83 -10.90
C ILE A 9 17.30 -5.26 -10.41
N TYR A 10 18.13 -5.71 -9.46
CA TYR A 10 18.01 -7.06 -8.91
C TYR A 10 16.69 -7.26 -8.17
N LEU A 11 16.27 -6.28 -7.34
CA LEU A 11 14.98 -6.36 -6.64
C LEU A 11 13.79 -6.38 -7.62
N ALA A 12 13.85 -5.59 -8.70
CA ALA A 12 12.80 -5.59 -9.73
C ALA A 12 12.65 -6.97 -10.37
N GLY A 13 13.76 -7.59 -10.81
CA GLY A 13 13.74 -8.93 -11.37
C GLY A 13 13.26 -9.99 -10.38
N LEU A 14 13.70 -9.90 -9.13
CA LEU A 14 13.28 -10.80 -8.07
C LEU A 14 11.77 -10.65 -7.75
N LEU A 15 11.27 -9.43 -7.70
CA LEU A 15 9.85 -9.15 -7.50
C LEU A 15 9.01 -9.63 -8.70
N ASP A 16 9.50 -9.43 -9.91
CA ASP A 16 8.83 -9.88 -11.14
C ASP A 16 8.68 -11.40 -11.20
N GLY A 17 9.71 -12.16 -10.77
CA GLY A 17 9.70 -13.62 -10.77
C GLY A 17 8.95 -14.23 -9.57
N GLU A 18 9.34 -13.86 -8.35
CA GLU A 18 8.93 -14.52 -7.11
C GLU A 18 8.05 -13.65 -6.21
N GLY A 19 7.90 -12.36 -6.55
CA GLY A 19 7.21 -11.41 -5.71
C GLY A 19 5.72 -11.28 -6.01
N CYS A 20 5.03 -10.65 -5.06
CA CYS A 20 3.65 -10.26 -5.19
C CYS A 20 3.48 -8.80 -4.80
N VAL A 21 2.83 -8.03 -5.68
CA VAL A 21 2.36 -6.67 -5.39
C VAL A 21 0.85 -6.73 -5.20
N THR A 22 0.39 -6.43 -4.00
CA THR A 22 -1.02 -6.37 -3.66
C THR A 22 -1.47 -4.91 -3.60
N TYR A 23 -2.40 -4.56 -4.45
CA TYR A 23 -3.12 -3.29 -4.44
C TYR A 23 -4.61 -3.59 -4.50
N LYS A 24 -5.31 -3.47 -3.38
CA LYS A 24 -6.75 -3.73 -3.33
C LYS A 24 -7.46 -2.94 -2.25
N LYS A 25 -8.69 -2.57 -2.53
CA LYS A 25 -9.64 -1.99 -1.59
C LYS A 25 -10.50 -3.11 -0.98
N TYR A 26 -10.76 -3.04 0.31
CA TYR A 26 -11.59 -4.01 1.01
C TYR A 26 -12.34 -3.37 2.17
N TRP A 27 -13.44 -4.01 2.57
CA TRP A 27 -14.17 -3.63 3.74
C TRP A 27 -13.60 -4.29 4.99
N ASP A 28 -13.39 -3.52 6.03
CA ASP A 28 -12.92 -4.02 7.31
C ASP A 28 -13.79 -3.50 8.46
N ARG A 29 -13.68 -4.17 9.62
CA ARG A 29 -14.31 -3.75 10.87
C ARG A 29 -13.24 -3.48 11.91
N LYS A 30 -13.29 -2.31 12.57
CA LYS A 30 -12.34 -1.98 13.65
C LYS A 30 -12.46 -2.90 14.86
N ARG A 31 -13.68 -3.37 15.12
CA ARG A 31 -13.99 -4.29 16.22
C ARG A 31 -15.08 -5.25 15.75
N LYS A 32 -15.01 -6.49 16.23
CA LYS A 32 -16.01 -7.53 15.90
C LYS A 32 -17.41 -7.19 16.41
N ASP A 33 -17.47 -6.44 17.52
CA ASP A 33 -18.69 -6.00 18.22
C ASP A 33 -19.37 -4.77 17.60
N ARG A 34 -18.72 -4.09 16.64
CA ARG A 34 -19.29 -2.91 15.99
C ARG A 34 -19.76 -3.21 14.57
N PRO A 35 -20.99 -2.82 14.21
CA PRO A 35 -21.55 -3.09 12.87
C PRO A 35 -20.90 -2.23 11.77
N ARG A 36 -20.27 -1.10 12.13
CA ARG A 36 -19.68 -0.19 11.14
C ARG A 36 -18.47 -0.81 10.44
N LYS A 37 -18.62 -1.02 9.15
CA LYS A 37 -17.53 -1.33 8.22
C LYS A 37 -16.95 -0.03 7.67
N TYR A 38 -15.67 -0.04 7.29
CA TYR A 38 -14.99 1.06 6.63
C TYR A 38 -14.07 0.52 5.55
N PHE A 39 -13.83 1.33 4.54
CA PHE A 39 -12.91 0.96 3.47
C PHE A 39 -11.47 1.04 3.96
N CYS A 40 -10.72 0.01 3.64
CA CYS A 40 -9.27 -0.06 3.82
C CYS A 40 -8.61 -0.38 2.50
N TRP A 41 -7.39 0.13 2.34
CA TRP A 41 -6.50 -0.28 1.27
C TRP A 41 -5.48 -1.27 1.81
N ARG A 42 -5.25 -2.32 1.05
CA ARG A 42 -4.11 -3.22 1.25
C ARG A 42 -3.11 -2.95 0.14
N ILE A 43 -2.03 -2.28 0.51
CA ILE A 43 -0.92 -1.94 -0.36
C ILE A 43 0.31 -2.60 0.24
N GLN A 44 0.82 -3.62 -0.43
CA GLN A 44 1.99 -4.36 0.05
C GLN A 44 2.76 -4.97 -1.11
N MET A 45 4.06 -5.07 -0.92
CA MET A 45 4.98 -5.88 -1.71
C MET A 45 5.52 -6.99 -0.83
N GLU A 46 5.62 -8.18 -1.37
CA GLU A 46 6.02 -9.35 -0.62
C GLU A 46 6.82 -10.29 -1.52
N ILE A 47 7.91 -10.82 -1.01
CA ILE A 47 8.69 -11.89 -1.63
C ILE A 47 8.76 -13.02 -0.63
N VAL A 48 8.49 -14.25 -1.09
CA VAL A 48 8.50 -15.46 -0.26
C VAL A 48 9.28 -16.54 -0.99
N MET A 49 10.33 -17.05 -0.35
CA MET A 49 11.14 -18.15 -0.90
C MET A 49 11.78 -18.97 0.20
N THR A 50 12.38 -20.09 -0.17
CA THR A 50 13.09 -20.98 0.75
C THR A 50 14.54 -20.56 1.01
N HIS A 51 15.09 -19.68 0.18
CA HIS A 51 16.46 -19.21 0.29
C HIS A 51 16.53 -17.98 1.23
N GLU A 52 16.87 -18.23 2.49
CA GLU A 52 16.94 -17.20 3.53
C GLU A 52 17.89 -16.05 3.19
N PRO A 53 19.13 -16.28 2.66
CA PRO A 53 20.06 -15.19 2.37
C PRO A 53 19.51 -14.16 1.39
N THR A 54 18.74 -14.56 0.37
CA THR A 54 18.11 -13.62 -0.56
C THR A 54 17.05 -12.76 0.13
N ILE A 55 16.26 -13.34 1.01
CA ILE A 55 15.25 -12.60 1.78
C ILE A 55 15.90 -11.66 2.80
N GLN A 56 17.00 -12.08 3.41
CA GLN A 56 17.80 -11.22 4.28
C GLN A 56 18.39 -10.04 3.49
N TRP A 57 18.94 -10.30 2.30
CA TRP A 57 19.45 -9.25 1.41
C TRP A 57 18.37 -8.19 1.09
N CYS A 58 17.11 -8.61 0.86
CA CYS A 58 16.01 -7.65 0.66
C CYS A 58 15.81 -6.77 1.89
N ALA A 59 15.86 -7.35 3.10
CA ALA A 59 15.68 -6.61 4.33
C ALA A 59 16.83 -5.63 4.58
N ASP A 60 18.06 -6.03 4.31
CA ASP A 60 19.28 -5.23 4.53
C ASP A 60 19.34 -4.01 3.59
N ASN A 61 18.96 -4.19 2.32
CA ASN A 61 19.03 -3.12 1.31
C ASN A 61 17.78 -2.23 1.24
N PHE A 62 16.60 -2.78 1.52
CA PHE A 62 15.32 -2.07 1.38
C PHE A 62 14.54 -1.93 2.71
N GLY A 63 15.19 -2.34 3.79
CA GLY A 63 14.62 -2.29 5.14
C GLY A 63 13.50 -3.31 5.37
N GLY A 64 13.04 -3.36 6.60
CA GLY A 64 12.02 -4.30 7.05
C GLY A 64 12.62 -5.45 7.82
N LYS A 65 11.84 -6.53 7.95
CA LYS A 65 12.20 -7.73 8.71
C LYS A 65 11.97 -8.98 7.87
N VAL A 66 12.76 -10.00 8.16
CA VAL A 66 12.55 -11.36 7.64
C VAL A 66 11.59 -12.10 8.57
N TYR A 67 10.58 -12.69 8.00
CA TYR A 67 9.59 -13.50 8.72
C TYR A 67 9.73 -14.97 8.31
N LYS A 68 9.85 -15.85 9.27
CA LYS A 68 9.81 -17.30 9.04
C LYS A 68 8.35 -17.74 8.84
N LYS A 69 8.13 -18.55 7.81
CA LYS A 69 6.81 -19.08 7.46
C LYS A 69 6.88 -20.61 7.41
N PRO A 70 6.59 -21.29 8.52
CA PRO A 70 6.55 -22.74 8.55
C PRO A 70 5.49 -23.28 7.60
N ARG A 71 5.78 -24.43 6.95
CA ARG A 71 4.85 -25.10 6.03
C ARG A 71 4.69 -26.59 6.37
N GLY A 72 4.51 -26.90 7.66
CA GLY A 72 4.40 -28.28 8.12
C GLY A 72 5.68 -29.06 7.79
N GLU A 73 5.55 -30.16 7.07
CA GLU A 73 6.66 -31.04 6.66
C GLU A 73 7.52 -30.49 5.52
N HIS A 74 7.09 -29.38 4.88
CA HIS A 74 7.84 -28.79 3.77
C HIS A 74 8.97 -27.88 4.26
N LYS A 75 9.92 -27.56 3.35
CA LYS A 75 11.01 -26.63 3.63
C LYS A 75 10.49 -25.31 4.19
N MET A 76 11.17 -24.79 5.21
CA MET A 76 10.92 -23.47 5.77
C MET A 76 10.93 -22.42 4.65
N GLN A 77 9.95 -21.53 4.66
CA GLN A 77 9.93 -20.35 3.81
C GLN A 77 10.26 -19.11 4.62
N TYR A 78 10.90 -18.18 3.95
CA TYR A 78 11.23 -16.86 4.48
C TYR A 78 10.46 -15.82 3.68
N ARG A 79 10.00 -14.80 4.36
CA ARG A 79 9.17 -13.75 3.77
C ARG A 79 9.73 -12.39 4.13
N TRP A 80 9.95 -11.56 3.12
CA TRP A 80 10.13 -10.13 3.24
C TRP A 80 8.87 -9.42 2.77
N ARG A 81 8.46 -8.37 3.49
CA ARG A 81 7.25 -7.59 3.18
C ARG A 81 7.46 -6.11 3.46
N ARG A 82 6.99 -5.28 2.54
CA ARG A 82 6.87 -3.83 2.74
C ARG A 82 5.44 -3.39 2.43
N CYS A 83 4.93 -2.43 3.22
CA CYS A 83 3.54 -2.01 3.14
C CYS A 83 3.44 -0.49 3.06
N PHE A 84 2.35 -0.01 2.47
CA PHE A 84 1.98 1.40 2.42
C PHE A 84 3.08 2.32 1.88
N ARG A 85 3.48 3.35 2.62
CA ARG A 85 4.49 4.34 2.19
C ARG A 85 5.86 3.73 1.93
N ASP A 86 6.21 2.64 2.60
CA ASP A 86 7.45 1.94 2.34
C ASP A 86 7.38 1.19 1.01
N ALA A 87 6.22 0.61 0.68
CA ALA A 87 5.98 0.02 -0.64
C ALA A 87 6.04 1.09 -1.74
N LEU A 88 5.53 2.31 -1.49
CA LEU A 88 5.64 3.44 -2.42
C LEU A 88 7.10 3.79 -2.73
N LYS A 89 7.95 3.91 -1.70
CA LYS A 89 9.37 4.24 -1.89
C LYS A 89 10.07 3.22 -2.81
N ILE A 90 9.79 1.94 -2.56
CA ILE A 90 10.35 0.85 -3.36
C ILE A 90 9.75 0.87 -4.77
N ALA A 91 8.43 1.04 -4.92
CA ALA A 91 7.78 1.12 -6.22
C ALA A 91 8.44 2.17 -7.12
N LYS A 92 8.65 3.38 -6.61
CA LYS A 92 9.32 4.46 -7.35
C LYS A 92 10.75 4.10 -7.76
N ALA A 93 11.48 3.36 -6.92
CA ALA A 93 12.85 2.99 -7.19
C ALA A 93 12.99 1.88 -8.24
N ILE A 94 12.04 0.93 -8.27
CA ILE A 94 12.15 -0.28 -9.11
C ILE A 94 11.28 -0.26 -10.36
N ILE A 95 10.29 0.62 -10.48
CA ILE A 95 9.36 0.66 -11.63
C ILE A 95 10.06 0.81 -12.99
N PRO A 96 11.20 1.53 -13.14
CA PRO A 96 11.89 1.61 -14.42
C PRO A 96 12.45 0.25 -14.90
N TYR A 97 12.68 -0.67 -13.98
CA TYR A 97 13.32 -1.96 -14.22
C TYR A 97 12.35 -3.15 -14.20
N SER A 98 11.13 -2.97 -13.69
CA SER A 98 10.11 -4.02 -13.62
C SER A 98 9.38 -4.16 -14.95
N ILE A 99 9.11 -5.39 -15.36
CA ILE A 99 8.40 -5.73 -16.59
C ILE A 99 7.00 -6.25 -16.26
N THR A 100 6.91 -7.32 -15.48
CA THR A 100 5.63 -8.04 -15.25
C THR A 100 4.76 -7.37 -14.19
N LYS A 101 5.34 -6.65 -13.23
CA LYS A 101 4.61 -5.99 -12.13
C LYS A 101 4.42 -4.49 -12.33
N LYS A 102 4.85 -3.95 -13.48
CA LYS A 102 4.87 -2.50 -13.76
C LYS A 102 3.53 -1.82 -13.51
N GLU A 103 2.42 -2.40 -14.00
CA GLU A 103 1.08 -1.84 -13.77
C GLU A 103 0.70 -1.78 -12.29
N LYS A 104 1.02 -2.83 -11.52
CA LYS A 104 0.74 -2.85 -10.07
C LYS A 104 1.59 -1.85 -9.30
N LEU A 105 2.86 -1.68 -9.70
CA LEU A 105 3.74 -0.66 -9.13
C LEU A 105 3.21 0.73 -9.43
N GLN A 106 2.74 0.98 -10.66
CA GLN A 106 2.14 2.26 -11.03
C GLN A 106 0.88 2.54 -10.21
N GLN A 107 -0.02 1.56 -10.02
CA GLN A 107 -1.19 1.72 -9.15
C GLN A 107 -0.82 2.10 -7.72
N VAL A 108 0.28 1.57 -7.18
CA VAL A 108 0.79 1.96 -5.86
C VAL A 108 1.27 3.40 -5.84
N ILE A 109 1.95 3.85 -6.90
CA ILE A 109 2.45 5.23 -7.03
C ILE A 109 1.28 6.19 -7.14
N ASP A 110 0.35 5.94 -8.06
CA ASP A 110 -0.81 6.78 -8.32
C ASP A 110 -1.69 6.95 -7.08
N HIS A 111 -1.79 5.89 -6.26
CA HIS A 111 -2.52 5.94 -4.99
C HIS A 111 -2.07 7.06 -4.05
N TYR A 112 -0.80 7.44 -4.09
CA TYR A 112 -0.24 8.46 -3.21
C TYR A 112 0.00 9.80 -3.90
N GLU A 113 0.09 9.81 -5.22
CA GLU A 113 0.28 11.01 -6.03
C GLU A 113 -1.05 11.63 -6.46
N ASP A 114 -2.09 10.81 -6.60
CA ASP A 114 -3.43 11.28 -6.88
C ASP A 114 -4.01 11.96 -5.64
N ASP A 115 -4.20 13.28 -5.72
CA ASP A 115 -4.69 14.13 -4.60
C ASP A 115 -6.20 14.00 -4.40
N THR A 116 -6.82 13.00 -5.01
CA THR A 116 -8.25 12.73 -4.85
C THR A 116 -8.58 12.25 -3.44
N PRO A 117 -9.73 12.65 -2.86
CA PRO A 117 -10.15 12.24 -1.51
C PRO A 117 -10.26 10.73 -1.30
N GLU A 118 -10.42 9.96 -2.38
CA GLU A 118 -10.50 8.48 -2.32
C GLU A 118 -9.21 7.83 -1.82
N TYR A 119 -8.06 8.47 -2.05
CA TYR A 119 -6.74 7.95 -1.70
C TYR A 119 -6.24 8.43 -0.33
N ARG A 120 -6.93 9.39 0.26
CA ARG A 120 -6.58 9.85 1.61
C ARG A 120 -6.92 8.77 2.64
N SER A 121 -6.02 8.55 3.58
CA SER A 121 -6.27 7.63 4.70
C SER A 121 -7.56 8.03 5.42
N ALA A 122 -8.26 7.07 6.01
CA ALA A 122 -9.46 7.35 6.81
C ALA A 122 -9.22 8.37 7.93
N GLY A 123 -7.96 8.51 8.39
CA GLY A 123 -7.53 9.55 9.33
C GLY A 123 -7.49 10.95 8.72
N ALA A 124 -6.92 11.09 7.53
CA ALA A 124 -6.86 12.35 6.81
C ALA A 124 -8.27 12.84 6.40
N TYR A 125 -9.14 11.92 5.98
CA TYR A 125 -10.54 12.24 5.68
C TYR A 125 -11.31 12.73 6.93
N ARG A 126 -11.09 12.12 8.09
CA ARG A 126 -11.69 12.58 9.35
C ARG A 126 -11.14 13.92 9.82
N ALA A 127 -9.85 14.16 9.66
CA ALA A 127 -9.23 15.45 9.95
C ALA A 127 -9.82 16.55 9.06
N MET A 128 -9.98 16.25 7.77
CA MET A 128 -10.63 17.15 6.82
C MET A 128 -12.10 17.42 7.20
N LEU A 129 -12.88 16.40 7.56
CA LEU A 129 -14.27 16.58 8.01
C LEU A 129 -14.36 17.42 9.29
N LYS A 130 -13.42 17.25 10.21
CA LYS A 130 -13.34 18.10 11.43
C LYS A 130 -13.03 19.55 11.10
N LEU A 131 -12.07 19.81 10.20
CA LEU A 131 -11.75 21.16 9.72
C LEU A 131 -12.94 21.81 9.02
N PHE A 132 -13.65 21.09 8.15
CA PHE A 132 -14.86 21.60 7.53
C PHE A 132 -15.97 21.87 8.53
N ALA A 133 -16.15 21.03 9.56
CA ALA A 133 -17.13 21.25 10.61
C ALA A 133 -16.79 22.48 11.46
N GLN A 134 -15.52 22.70 11.79
CA GLN A 134 -15.04 23.88 12.51
C GLN A 134 -15.24 25.17 11.68
N HIS A 135 -14.84 25.16 10.43
CA HIS A 135 -15.02 26.30 9.52
C HIS A 135 -16.50 26.66 9.32
N ARG A 136 -17.37 25.64 9.34
CA ARG A 136 -18.83 25.81 9.24
C ARG A 136 -19.41 26.45 10.50
N ALA A 137 -18.91 26.05 11.66
CA ALA A 137 -19.33 26.65 12.96
C ALA A 137 -18.90 28.10 13.05
N GLU A 138 -17.71 28.44 12.54
CA GLU A 138 -17.15 29.79 12.57
C GLU A 138 -17.79 30.72 11.53
N SER A 139 -18.19 30.21 10.37
CA SER A 139 -18.72 31.02 9.26
C SER A 139 -20.24 31.19 9.25
N GLY A 140 -20.99 30.54 10.13
CA GLY A 140 -22.45 30.65 10.23
C GLY A 140 -23.25 30.29 8.97
N LYS A 141 -22.63 29.70 7.94
CA LYS A 141 -23.25 29.37 6.64
C LYS A 141 -23.64 27.89 6.58
N THR A 142 -24.93 27.62 6.39
CA THR A 142 -25.52 26.31 6.18
C THR A 142 -25.40 25.88 4.71
N SER A 143 -24.21 25.63 4.19
CA SER A 143 -24.06 25.00 2.87
C SER A 143 -23.55 23.56 3.03
N THR A 144 -24.32 22.62 2.54
CA THR A 144 -23.94 21.19 2.47
C THR A 144 -22.80 21.04 1.45
N PRO A 145 -21.72 20.33 1.73
CA PRO A 145 -20.71 20.07 0.71
C PRO A 145 -21.35 19.28 -0.44
N VAL A 146 -21.28 19.83 -1.64
CA VAL A 146 -21.76 19.16 -2.85
C VAL A 146 -20.77 18.04 -3.16
N LEU A 147 -21.19 16.80 -2.97
CA LEU A 147 -20.45 15.64 -3.44
C LEU A 147 -20.31 15.72 -4.97
N SER A 148 -19.12 15.55 -5.49
CA SER A 148 -18.86 15.55 -6.93
C SER A 148 -19.69 14.45 -7.60
N ALA A 149 -20.05 14.65 -8.89
CA ALA A 149 -20.86 13.72 -9.67
C ALA A 149 -20.34 12.26 -9.66
N THR A 150 -19.04 12.07 -9.45
CA THR A 150 -18.36 10.78 -9.36
C THR A 150 -18.71 10.01 -8.08
N GLN A 151 -19.06 10.71 -7.00
CA GLN A 151 -19.45 10.08 -5.73
C GLN A 151 -20.90 9.59 -5.74
N LYS A 152 -21.79 10.24 -6.50
CA LYS A 152 -23.21 9.84 -6.61
C LYS A 152 -23.44 8.53 -7.37
N ARG A 153 -22.47 8.08 -8.19
CA ARG A 153 -22.60 6.81 -8.95
C ARG A 153 -22.30 5.55 -8.14
N LYS A 154 -21.79 5.68 -6.91
CA LYS A 154 -21.38 4.52 -6.07
C LYS A 154 -22.32 4.22 -4.92
N GLU A 155 -23.42 4.97 -4.79
CA GLU A 155 -24.44 4.77 -3.74
C GLU A 155 -25.74 4.09 -4.25
N LYS A 156 -25.71 3.54 -5.47
CA LYS A 156 -26.80 2.69 -5.99
C LYS A 156 -26.38 1.23 -6.09
#